data_5d751dcce6ac2d5ba9f1302bbd7cd69f
#
_entry.id   5d751dcce6ac2d5ba9f1302bbd7cd69f
#
_cell.length_a   1.000
_cell.length_b   1.000
_cell.length_c   1.000
_cell.angle_alpha   90.00
_cell.angle_beta   90.00
_cell.angle_gamma   90.00
#
_symmetry.space_group_name_H-M   'P 1'
#
loop_
_entity.id
_entity.type
_entity.pdbx_description
1 polymer ?
#
loop_
_entity_poly.entity_id
_entity_poly.type
_entity_poly.pdbx_seq_one_letter_code
_entity_poly.pdbx_strand_id
1 'polypeptide(L)'
;FAITTEHLTATVAAQGCSSEVRRGDLVLVRTGQLSRARRDGWGDYAGGAAPGLSFTTADWLHDSEIAAIATDTWGFEVRPNEFDVAFQPLHQVAIPNIGLFLGEMWDLDALAEDCAEDGTYEFFLTAAPIPVTGAVGAPVNPIAVK
;
A
#
# COMPACT_ATOMS: atom_id res chain seq x y z
N PHE A 1 12.32 4.48 5.46
CA PHE A 1 12.11 5.40 4.35
C PHE A 1 10.65 5.81 4.29
N ALA A 2 10.37 7.12 4.39
CA ALA A 2 9.04 7.69 4.29
C ALA A 2 8.70 7.98 2.81
N ILE A 3 7.63 7.39 2.32
CA ILE A 3 7.11 7.60 0.97
C ILE A 3 6.18 8.81 1.01
N THR A 4 6.54 9.88 0.30
CA THR A 4 5.75 11.11 0.20
C THR A 4 4.91 11.13 -1.08
N THR A 5 4.03 12.12 -1.21
CA THR A 5 3.23 12.34 -2.43
C THR A 5 4.12 12.52 -3.67
N GLU A 6 5.26 13.20 -3.53
CA GLU A 6 6.20 13.39 -4.62
C GLU A 6 6.78 12.06 -5.11
N HIS A 7 7.07 11.12 -4.18
CA HIS A 7 7.55 9.79 -4.56
C HIS A 7 6.47 9.01 -5.33
N LEU A 8 5.22 9.05 -4.88
CA LEU A 8 4.10 8.41 -5.57
C LEU A 8 3.92 8.98 -6.97
N THR A 9 3.86 10.29 -7.10
CA THR A 9 3.72 11.00 -8.38
C THR A 9 4.88 10.72 -9.32
N ALA A 10 6.12 10.76 -8.80
CA ALA A 10 7.31 10.47 -9.59
C ALA A 10 7.33 9.02 -10.08
N THR A 11 6.83 8.07 -9.28
CA THR A 11 6.74 6.66 -9.66
C THR A 11 5.74 6.48 -10.81
N VAL A 12 4.53 7.04 -10.69
CA VAL A 12 3.53 7.02 -11.76
C VAL A 12 4.09 7.60 -13.06
N ALA A 13 4.78 8.75 -12.98
CA ALA A 13 5.40 9.38 -14.14
C ALA A 13 6.52 8.49 -14.77
N ALA A 14 7.33 7.84 -13.93
CA ALA A 14 8.40 6.95 -14.40
C ALA A 14 7.88 5.68 -15.07
N GLN A 15 6.70 5.22 -14.70
CA GLN A 15 6.04 4.08 -15.34
C GLN A 15 5.53 4.39 -16.75
N GLY A 16 5.65 5.62 -17.20
CA GLY A 16 5.22 6.06 -18.55
C GLY A 16 3.72 5.90 -18.76
N CYS A 17 3.00 5.69 -17.68
CA CYS A 17 1.58 5.45 -17.73
C CYS A 17 0.83 6.69 -18.17
N SER A 18 -0.11 6.50 -19.07
CA SER A 18 -1.24 7.42 -19.25
C SER A 18 -2.13 7.46 -18.00
N SER A 19 -1.75 6.72 -16.98
CA SER A 19 -2.51 6.43 -15.78
C SER A 19 -2.33 7.53 -14.75
N GLU A 20 -3.27 8.43 -14.73
CA GLU A 20 -3.53 9.20 -13.52
C GLU A 20 -4.24 8.27 -12.53
N VAL A 21 -3.83 8.31 -11.25
CA VAL A 21 -4.61 7.70 -10.18
C VAL A 21 -5.97 8.38 -10.12
N ARG A 22 -7.03 7.60 -10.22
CA ARG A 22 -8.39 8.09 -10.37
C ARG A 22 -9.28 7.69 -9.19
N ARG A 23 -10.35 8.39 -9.03
CA ARG A 23 -11.41 8.02 -8.09
C ARG A 23 -11.85 6.57 -8.27
N GLY A 24 -11.83 5.83 -7.16
CA GLY A 24 -12.23 4.44 -7.11
C GLY A 24 -11.14 3.42 -7.44
N ASP A 25 -9.93 3.87 -7.79
CA ASP A 25 -8.80 2.97 -8.01
C ASP A 25 -8.35 2.28 -6.72
N LEU A 26 -7.75 1.11 -6.88
CA LEU A 26 -6.99 0.44 -5.83
C LEU A 26 -5.50 0.60 -6.14
N VAL A 27 -4.78 1.29 -5.27
CA VAL A 27 -3.36 1.59 -5.47
C VAL A 27 -2.50 0.56 -4.75
N LEU A 28 -1.55 -0.04 -5.46
CA LEU A 28 -0.61 -1.00 -4.89
C LEU A 28 0.79 -0.38 -4.84
N VAL A 29 1.39 -0.35 -3.65
CA VAL A 29 2.72 0.23 -3.41
C VAL A 29 3.68 -0.86 -2.98
N ARG A 30 4.56 -1.29 -3.89
CA ARG A 30 5.60 -2.25 -3.59
C ARG A 30 6.84 -1.55 -3.06
N THR A 31 7.21 -1.86 -1.82
CA THR A 31 8.40 -1.31 -1.17
C THR A 31 9.62 -2.23 -1.25
N GLY A 32 9.41 -3.52 -1.48
CA GLY A 32 10.42 -4.58 -1.42
C GLY A 32 10.70 -5.10 -0.01
N GLN A 33 9.93 -4.66 0.99
CA GLN A 33 10.10 -5.12 2.38
C GLN A 33 9.83 -6.62 2.52
N LEU A 34 8.77 -7.13 1.88
CA LEU A 34 8.42 -8.54 1.90
C LEU A 34 9.50 -9.40 1.22
N SER A 35 10.00 -8.98 0.06
CA SER A 35 11.09 -9.63 -0.65
C SER A 35 12.34 -9.73 0.21
N ARG A 36 12.68 -8.64 0.91
CA ARG A 36 13.81 -8.61 1.84
C ARG A 36 13.62 -9.60 2.98
N ALA A 37 12.44 -9.63 3.59
CA ALA A 37 12.14 -10.54 4.70
C ALA A 37 12.21 -12.02 4.27
N ARG A 38 11.75 -12.34 3.07
CA ARG A 38 11.86 -13.69 2.51
C ARG A 38 13.30 -14.13 2.25
N ARG A 39 14.14 -13.22 1.76
CA ARG A 39 15.55 -13.51 1.46
C ARG A 39 16.42 -13.56 2.72
N ASP A 40 16.27 -12.60 3.62
CA ASP A 40 17.19 -12.35 4.73
C ASP A 40 16.66 -12.90 6.07
N GLY A 41 15.40 -13.36 6.09
CA GLY A 41 14.67 -13.81 7.28
C GLY A 41 13.69 -12.77 7.79
N TRP A 42 12.64 -13.24 8.47
CA TRP A 42 11.52 -12.41 8.93
C TRP A 42 11.91 -11.40 10.02
N GLY A 43 12.87 -11.77 10.91
CA GLY A 43 13.40 -10.87 11.93
C GLY A 43 12.32 -10.02 12.63
N ASP A 44 12.47 -8.71 12.53
CA ASP A 44 11.56 -7.69 13.03
C ASP A 44 10.55 -7.15 11.99
N TYR A 45 10.28 -7.92 10.94
CA TYR A 45 9.33 -7.52 9.88
C TYR A 45 8.00 -7.01 10.45
N ALA A 46 7.43 -7.74 11.40
CA ALA A 46 6.25 -7.33 12.12
C ALA A 46 6.61 -6.34 13.25
N GLY A 47 6.34 -5.07 13.06
CA GLY A 47 6.50 -4.03 14.06
C GLY A 47 7.87 -3.35 14.12
N GLY A 48 8.85 -3.82 13.36
CA GLY A 48 10.16 -3.19 13.22
C GLY A 48 10.17 -1.98 12.30
N ALA A 49 11.37 -1.49 11.99
CA ALA A 49 11.56 -0.41 11.03
C ALA A 49 11.17 -0.87 9.62
N ALA A 50 10.32 -0.09 8.96
CA ALA A 50 9.82 -0.39 7.63
C ALA A 50 9.68 0.87 6.77
N PRO A 51 9.87 0.77 5.45
CA PRO A 51 9.39 1.80 4.55
C PRO A 51 7.85 1.83 4.58
N GLY A 52 7.27 2.96 4.27
CA GLY A 52 5.82 3.10 4.23
C GLY A 52 5.42 4.53 3.94
N LEU A 53 4.13 4.79 3.81
CA LEU A 53 3.63 6.12 3.51
C LEU A 53 3.92 7.07 4.67
N SER A 54 4.39 8.28 4.33
CA SER A 54 4.48 9.41 5.26
C SER A 54 3.09 9.92 5.60
N PHE A 55 2.91 10.44 6.81
CA PHE A 55 1.68 11.14 7.19
C PHE A 55 1.34 12.30 6.25
N THR A 56 2.35 12.89 5.62
CA THR A 56 2.15 13.96 4.63
C THR A 56 1.38 13.53 3.38
N THR A 57 1.16 12.23 3.19
CA THR A 57 0.31 11.71 2.09
C THR A 57 -1.18 11.75 2.39
N ALA A 58 -1.61 12.16 3.59
CA ALA A 58 -3.02 12.14 4.00
C ALA A 58 -3.91 12.97 3.06
N ASP A 59 -3.47 14.16 2.65
CA ASP A 59 -4.21 15.00 1.72
C ASP A 59 -4.34 14.33 0.35
N TRP A 60 -3.25 13.73 -0.15
CA TRP A 60 -3.28 12.99 -1.42
C TRP A 60 -4.23 11.79 -1.36
N LEU A 61 -4.24 11.04 -0.27
CA LEU A 61 -5.15 9.90 -0.08
C LEU A 61 -6.62 10.34 -0.07
N HIS A 62 -6.89 11.50 0.54
CA HIS A 62 -8.23 12.09 0.55
C HIS A 62 -8.65 12.60 -0.83
N ASP A 63 -7.80 13.41 -1.46
CA ASP A 63 -8.14 14.14 -2.68
C ASP A 63 -8.20 13.27 -3.94
N SER A 64 -7.43 12.16 -3.96
CA SER A 64 -7.47 11.18 -5.05
C SER A 64 -8.75 10.33 -5.07
N GLU A 65 -9.51 10.30 -3.97
CA GLU A 65 -10.74 9.51 -3.83
C GLU A 65 -10.55 8.02 -4.21
N ILE A 66 -9.37 7.46 -3.98
CA ILE A 66 -9.10 6.05 -4.22
C ILE A 66 -9.94 5.15 -3.29
N ALA A 67 -10.29 3.95 -3.74
CA ALA A 67 -11.10 3.03 -2.95
C ALA A 67 -10.26 2.27 -1.91
N ALA A 68 -9.02 1.96 -2.24
CA ALA A 68 -8.11 1.24 -1.36
C ALA A 68 -6.65 1.53 -1.70
N ILE A 69 -5.76 1.28 -0.73
CA ILE A 69 -4.33 1.25 -0.96
C ILE A 69 -3.72 0.05 -0.23
N ALA A 70 -2.78 -0.65 -0.87
CA ALA A 70 -2.13 -1.79 -0.25
C ALA A 70 -0.61 -1.74 -0.42
N THR A 71 0.11 -2.29 0.56
CA THR A 71 1.56 -2.39 0.57
C THR A 71 2.03 -3.80 0.88
N ASP A 72 3.30 -4.08 0.58
CA ASP A 72 4.01 -5.32 0.96
C ASP A 72 4.66 -5.22 2.34
N THR A 73 4.33 -4.21 3.15
CA THR A 73 4.84 -4.01 4.50
C THR A 73 3.85 -4.50 5.55
N TRP A 74 4.34 -4.78 6.77
CA TRP A 74 3.49 -5.15 7.90
C TRP A 74 2.52 -4.06 8.31
N GLY A 75 2.92 -2.82 8.20
CA GLY A 75 2.08 -1.65 8.44
C GLY A 75 2.17 -0.73 7.23
N PHE A 76 1.06 -0.20 6.81
CA PHE A 76 0.90 0.66 5.66
C PHE A 76 1.78 1.92 5.70
N GLU A 77 1.95 2.54 6.88
CA GLU A 77 2.74 3.74 7.07
C GLU A 77 4.18 3.47 7.52
N VAL A 78 5.03 4.47 7.34
CA VAL A 78 6.46 4.37 7.69
C VAL A 78 6.69 4.07 9.18
N ARG A 79 7.69 3.25 9.45
CA ARG A 79 8.15 2.94 10.81
C ARG A 79 9.65 3.20 10.96
N PRO A 80 10.14 3.83 12.10
CA PRO A 80 9.34 4.37 13.22
C PRO A 80 8.29 5.38 12.77
N ASN A 81 7.22 5.55 13.58
CA ASN A 81 6.21 6.57 13.34
C ASN A 81 6.84 7.97 13.32
N GLU A 82 6.27 8.87 12.52
CA GLU A 82 6.76 10.24 12.37
C GLU A 82 6.39 11.14 13.55
N PHE A 83 5.54 10.67 14.48
CA PHE A 83 5.11 11.41 15.66
C PHE A 83 5.34 10.58 16.92
N ASP A 84 5.95 11.19 17.93
CA ASP A 84 6.26 10.52 19.21
C ASP A 84 5.00 10.18 20.03
N VAL A 85 3.93 10.94 19.83
CA VAL A 85 2.70 10.87 20.65
C VAL A 85 1.59 10.01 20.02
N ALA A 86 1.78 9.50 18.81
CA ALA A 86 0.76 8.76 18.09
C ALA A 86 1.33 7.47 17.49
N PHE A 87 0.65 6.37 17.76
CA PHE A 87 0.94 5.07 17.11
C PHE A 87 0.12 4.95 15.84
N GLN A 88 0.78 4.73 14.72
CA GLN A 88 0.14 4.62 13.40
C GLN A 88 -0.84 5.77 13.09
N PRO A 89 -0.38 7.02 13.09
CA PRO A 89 -1.25 8.18 12.94
C PRO A 89 -1.97 8.22 11.59
N LEU A 90 -1.33 7.72 10.53
CA LEU A 90 -1.96 7.69 9.20
C LEU A 90 -3.12 6.69 9.13
N HIS A 91 -3.03 5.54 9.82
CA HIS A 91 -4.17 4.62 9.99
C HIS A 91 -5.36 5.30 10.65
N GLN A 92 -5.10 6.09 11.70
CA GLN A 92 -6.14 6.80 12.44
C GLN A 92 -6.85 7.87 11.60
N VAL A 93 -6.20 8.36 10.57
CA VAL A 93 -6.81 9.29 9.61
C VAL A 93 -7.44 8.53 8.44
N ALA A 94 -6.72 7.62 7.82
CA ALA A 94 -7.13 6.95 6.59
C ALA A 94 -8.41 6.10 6.79
N ILE A 95 -8.47 5.30 7.85
CA ILE A 95 -9.59 4.38 8.05
C ILE A 95 -10.85 5.12 8.51
N PRO A 96 -10.88 5.79 9.68
CA PRO A 96 -12.15 6.36 10.19
C PRO A 96 -12.52 7.71 9.59
N ASN A 97 -11.58 8.52 9.11
CA ASN A 97 -11.85 9.86 8.62
C ASN A 97 -11.94 9.94 7.10
N ILE A 98 -11.09 9.22 6.38
CA ILE A 98 -11.16 9.17 4.91
C ILE A 98 -12.11 8.04 4.45
N GLY A 99 -12.22 6.95 5.22
CA GLY A 99 -13.01 5.78 4.86
C GLY A 99 -12.29 4.85 3.88
N LEU A 100 -10.96 4.87 3.91
CA LEU A 100 -10.11 4.14 3.00
C LEU A 100 -9.86 2.71 3.48
N PHE A 101 -9.95 1.73 2.57
CA PHE A 101 -9.49 0.38 2.85
C PHE A 101 -7.96 0.29 2.75
N LEU A 102 -7.33 -0.32 3.76
CA LEU A 102 -5.90 -0.55 3.79
C LEU A 102 -5.60 -2.04 3.62
N GLY A 103 -4.67 -2.36 2.70
CA GLY A 103 -4.11 -3.69 2.52
C GLY A 103 -2.65 -3.72 2.99
N GLU A 104 -2.28 -4.79 3.71
CA GLU A 104 -0.95 -4.95 4.27
C GLU A 104 -0.43 -6.35 3.97
N MET A 105 0.89 -6.48 3.92
CA MET A 105 1.57 -7.76 3.70
C MET A 105 1.21 -8.44 2.35
N TRP A 106 0.86 -7.65 1.34
CA TRP A 106 0.54 -8.21 0.03
C TRP A 106 1.79 -8.66 -0.71
N ASP A 107 1.71 -9.82 -1.35
CA ASP A 107 2.78 -10.31 -2.20
C ASP A 107 2.68 -9.66 -3.58
N LEU A 108 3.50 -8.65 -3.79
CA LEU A 108 3.49 -7.83 -5.00
C LEU A 108 4.66 -8.12 -5.96
N ASP A 109 5.53 -9.10 -5.63
CA ASP A 109 6.77 -9.30 -6.40
C ASP A 109 6.49 -9.76 -7.82
N ALA A 110 5.75 -10.85 -7.99
CA ALA A 110 5.45 -11.40 -9.32
C ALA A 110 4.66 -10.41 -10.18
N LEU A 111 3.70 -9.69 -9.57
CA LEU A 111 2.93 -8.66 -10.27
C LEU A 111 3.82 -7.51 -10.74
N ALA A 112 4.75 -7.05 -9.90
CA ALA A 112 5.66 -5.98 -10.25
C ALA A 112 6.62 -6.36 -11.38
N GLU A 113 7.09 -7.62 -11.39
CA GLU A 113 7.93 -8.16 -12.47
C GLU A 113 7.15 -8.19 -13.79
N ASP A 114 5.93 -8.72 -13.78
CA ASP A 114 5.05 -8.78 -14.95
C ASP A 114 4.71 -7.38 -15.50
N CYS A 115 4.38 -6.43 -14.62
CA CYS A 115 4.13 -5.04 -15.02
C CYS A 115 5.37 -4.38 -15.63
N ALA A 116 6.56 -4.67 -15.12
CA ALA A 116 7.80 -4.12 -15.65
C ALA A 116 8.16 -4.74 -17.01
N GLU A 117 7.81 -6.01 -17.24
CA GLU A 117 8.10 -6.71 -18.50
C GLU A 117 7.29 -6.12 -19.68
N ASP A 118 6.00 -5.86 -19.47
CA ASP A 118 5.11 -5.38 -20.53
C ASP A 118 4.82 -3.87 -20.48
N GLY A 119 5.28 -3.18 -19.44
CA GLY A 119 5.04 -1.75 -19.23
C GLY A 119 3.59 -1.40 -18.89
N THR A 120 2.78 -2.39 -18.50
CA THR A 120 1.37 -2.21 -18.18
C THR A 120 1.15 -2.29 -16.68
N TYR A 121 0.80 -1.16 -16.06
CA TYR A 121 0.64 -1.02 -14.61
C TYR A 121 -0.83 -0.88 -14.18
N GLU A 122 -1.75 -1.03 -15.11
CA GLU A 122 -3.20 -1.06 -14.85
C GLU A 122 -3.74 -2.47 -15.12
N PHE A 123 -4.57 -2.96 -14.22
CA PHE A 123 -5.15 -4.30 -14.30
C PHE A 123 -6.46 -4.39 -13.52
N PHE A 124 -7.23 -5.43 -13.79
CA PHE A 124 -8.38 -5.75 -12.96
C PHE A 124 -7.92 -6.43 -11.66
N LEU A 125 -8.36 -5.91 -10.52
CA LEU A 125 -8.03 -6.47 -9.19
C LEU A 125 -9.30 -6.90 -8.45
N THR A 126 -9.24 -8.07 -7.83
CA THR A 126 -10.24 -8.52 -6.85
C THR A 126 -9.55 -8.94 -5.56
N ALA A 127 -10.12 -8.55 -4.41
CA ALA A 127 -9.56 -8.83 -3.08
C ALA A 127 -10.71 -9.04 -2.08
N ALA A 128 -11.50 -10.11 -2.30
CA ALA A 128 -12.65 -10.39 -1.45
C ALA A 128 -12.20 -10.78 -0.03
N PRO A 129 -12.67 -10.10 1.03
CA PRO A 129 -12.37 -10.44 2.40
C PRO A 129 -13.11 -11.70 2.84
N ILE A 130 -12.51 -12.46 3.76
CA ILE A 130 -13.22 -13.53 4.45
C ILE A 130 -14.25 -12.89 5.40
N PRO A 131 -15.53 -13.27 5.35
CA PRO A 131 -16.57 -12.66 6.17
C PRO A 131 -16.50 -13.16 7.62
N VAL A 132 -15.68 -12.49 8.44
CA VAL A 132 -15.54 -12.78 9.87
C VAL A 132 -16.44 -11.86 10.67
N THR A 133 -17.45 -12.39 11.35
CA THR A 133 -18.40 -11.59 12.13
C THR A 133 -17.69 -10.82 13.23
N GLY A 134 -17.91 -9.51 13.27
CA GLY A 134 -17.34 -8.60 14.28
C GLY A 134 -15.87 -8.24 14.07
N ALA A 135 -15.23 -8.73 13.00
CA ALA A 135 -13.86 -8.33 12.68
C ALA A 135 -13.85 -6.95 11.98
N VAL A 136 -12.83 -6.16 12.30
CA VAL A 136 -12.54 -4.87 11.64
C VAL A 136 -11.62 -5.05 10.42
N GLY A 137 -11.08 -6.24 10.21
CA GLY A 137 -10.25 -6.65 9.10
C GLY A 137 -10.27 -8.16 8.93
N ALA A 138 -9.86 -8.65 7.79
CA ALA A 138 -9.82 -10.08 7.49
C ALA A 138 -8.68 -10.38 6.51
N PRO A 139 -8.17 -11.62 6.51
CA PRO A 139 -7.31 -12.07 5.43
C PRO A 139 -8.02 -11.97 4.08
N VAL A 140 -7.28 -11.54 3.09
CA VAL A 140 -7.72 -11.47 1.70
C VAL A 140 -6.76 -12.28 0.82
N ASN A 141 -7.25 -12.75 -0.32
CA ASN A 141 -6.41 -13.35 -1.37
C ASN A 141 -6.56 -12.50 -2.63
N PRO A 142 -5.76 -11.43 -2.78
CA PRO A 142 -5.87 -10.55 -3.93
C PRO A 142 -5.45 -11.26 -5.21
N ILE A 143 -6.20 -11.03 -6.28
CA ILE A 143 -5.93 -11.58 -7.61
C ILE A 143 -5.93 -10.44 -8.60
N ALA A 144 -4.78 -10.22 -9.26
CA ALA A 144 -4.65 -9.32 -10.39
C ALA A 144 -4.85 -10.10 -11.69
N VAL A 145 -5.61 -9.53 -12.62
CA VAL A 145 -5.86 -10.10 -13.95
C VAL A 145 -5.47 -9.06 -15.01
N LYS A 146 -4.48 -9.43 -15.81
CA LYS A 146 -3.98 -8.63 -16.93
C LYS A 146 -4.36 -9.26 -18.25
#